data_1c1d5e7ba4f74720a4ce8d10588281ef
#
_entry.id   1c1d5e7ba4f74720a4ce8d10588281ef
#
_cell.length_a   1.000
_cell.length_b   1.000
_cell.length_c   1.000
_cell.angle_alpha   90.00
_cell.angle_beta   90.00
_cell.angle_gamma   90.00
#
_symmetry.space_group_name_H-M   'P 1'
#
loop_
_entity.id
_entity.type
_entity.pdbx_description
1 polymer ?
#
loop_
_entity_poly.entity_id
_entity_poly.type
_entity_poly.pdbx_seq_one_letter_code
_entity_poly.pdbx_strand_id
1 'polypeptide(L)'
;MGYSPAITPDSGPLFDFLRLTFLPQLIHPATNENVTDGLNRETTMLALSHPFCMHALLACSGAEMPTGVESFRQLARFHYTQAVAGLRRALNDNNLERQWVVSMLTIMMLCIYEVMIFYRLFDFRDSLTSFIQRAKPNGSLGVEIHLAGAARLIAFYSGKSPKKYYDDQTPSSESRMHRLVRESFIFHVATSLPFHHQSDSHHVEIENALFLAEQAISRYFRPGLISHSDSPVLGFSPQLFRSIYTVYRLHQYSRSQQIGIEKRRDLDQDLQQWDELIKEHSHVLIKPISSPGGNRDSIDPSKMEDQLKNCSMGPKLYILGCRLLLRSRAEQSQLTPAMNELLSEGIELVRQLQPDQDYYADYYCWPLLAIGMHLKSPIDRQLLLRQVWAFWTATNNGTMRRLADMLEFFWR
;
A
#
# COMPACT_ATOMS: atom_id res chain seq x y z
N MET A 1 4.38 1.07 33.02
CA MET A 1 4.72 1.43 31.65
C MET A 1 4.63 2.94 31.54
N GLY A 2 5.74 3.64 31.22
CA GLY A 2 5.72 5.09 31.08
C GLY A 2 4.99 5.50 29.80
N TYR A 3 4.20 6.57 29.86
CA TYR A 3 3.63 7.19 28.68
C TYR A 3 4.76 7.74 27.81
N SER A 4 4.64 7.60 26.48
CA SER A 4 5.56 8.28 25.56
C SER A 4 5.43 9.80 25.74
N PRO A 5 6.54 10.56 25.82
CA PRO A 5 6.49 12.02 25.94
C PRO A 5 5.84 12.70 24.71
N ALA A 6 5.63 11.96 23.63
CA ALA A 6 4.88 12.42 22.47
C ALA A 6 3.37 12.53 22.72
N ILE A 7 2.85 11.84 23.72
CA ILE A 7 1.41 11.86 24.06
C ILE A 7 1.18 12.94 25.10
N THR A 8 0.65 14.07 24.66
CA THR A 8 0.21 15.18 25.49
C THR A 8 -1.31 15.18 25.63
N PRO A 9 -1.92 15.95 26.55
CA PRO A 9 -3.37 16.09 26.62
C PRO A 9 -4.00 16.47 25.28
N ASP A 10 -3.34 17.35 24.50
CA ASP A 10 -3.84 17.81 23.20
C ASP A 10 -3.75 16.71 22.13
N SER A 11 -2.79 15.78 22.23
CA SER A 11 -2.64 14.66 21.29
C SER A 11 -3.37 13.38 21.73
N GLY A 12 -4.04 13.38 22.89
CA GLY A 12 -4.83 12.27 23.37
C GLY A 12 -5.87 11.78 22.35
N PRO A 13 -6.71 12.65 21.76
CA PRO A 13 -7.66 12.27 20.73
C PRO A 13 -7.01 11.64 19.48
N LEU A 14 -5.81 12.10 19.10
CA LEU A 14 -5.05 11.49 18.00
C LEU A 14 -4.57 10.09 18.33
N PHE A 15 -4.19 9.86 19.58
CA PHE A 15 -3.75 8.54 20.05
C PHE A 15 -4.91 7.55 20.14
N ASP A 16 -6.09 8.00 20.55
CA ASP A 16 -7.29 7.16 20.54
C ASP A 16 -7.70 6.80 19.10
N PHE A 17 -7.72 7.77 18.20
CA PHE A 17 -7.97 7.54 16.78
C PHE A 17 -6.92 6.61 16.16
N LEU A 18 -5.64 6.79 16.51
CA LEU A 18 -4.55 5.90 16.09
C LEU A 18 -4.87 4.43 16.39
N ARG A 19 -5.23 4.14 17.62
CA ARG A 19 -5.43 2.76 18.08
C ARG A 19 -6.73 2.13 17.57
N LEU A 20 -7.80 2.91 17.56
CA LEU A 20 -9.15 2.39 17.30
C LEU A 20 -9.50 2.37 15.80
N THR A 21 -8.86 3.24 15.01
CA THR A 21 -9.24 3.45 13.62
C THR A 21 -8.07 3.31 12.67
N PHE A 22 -6.99 4.07 12.88
CA PHE A 22 -5.92 4.18 11.90
C PHE A 22 -5.07 2.91 11.78
N LEU A 23 -4.55 2.37 12.89
CA LEU A 23 -3.71 1.15 12.85
C LEU A 23 -4.42 -0.07 12.26
N PRO A 24 -5.70 -0.36 12.63
CA PRO A 24 -6.42 -1.45 12.00
C PRO A 24 -6.56 -1.32 10.48
N GLN A 25 -6.67 -0.10 9.96
CA GLN A 25 -6.81 0.15 8.53
C GLN A 25 -5.51 -0.03 7.73
N LEU A 26 -4.35 -0.09 8.40
CA LEU A 26 -3.06 -0.32 7.74
C LEU A 26 -2.77 -1.80 7.47
N ILE A 27 -3.58 -2.71 8.00
CA ILE A 27 -3.38 -4.15 7.89
C ILE A 27 -4.39 -4.71 6.88
N HIS A 28 -3.91 -5.56 5.98
CA HIS A 28 -4.73 -6.16 4.93
C HIS A 28 -5.96 -6.89 5.53
N PRO A 29 -7.19 -6.64 5.04
CA PRO A 29 -8.42 -7.13 5.67
C PRO A 29 -8.53 -8.65 5.74
N ALA A 30 -7.85 -9.36 4.83
CA ALA A 30 -7.79 -10.82 4.83
C ALA A 30 -6.77 -11.40 5.83
N THR A 31 -6.04 -10.54 6.55
CA THR A 31 -5.06 -10.98 7.55
C THR A 31 -5.78 -11.59 8.75
N ASN A 32 -5.25 -12.71 9.24
CA ASN A 32 -5.79 -13.38 10.42
C ASN A 32 -5.87 -12.41 11.62
N GLU A 33 -6.99 -12.40 12.32
CA GLU A 33 -7.28 -11.49 13.44
C GLU A 33 -6.20 -11.54 14.52
N ASN A 34 -5.71 -12.74 14.89
CA ASN A 34 -4.63 -12.87 15.87
C ASN A 34 -3.31 -12.21 15.42
N VAL A 35 -3.03 -12.23 14.10
CA VAL A 35 -1.87 -11.55 13.52
C VAL A 35 -2.07 -10.04 13.56
N THR A 36 -3.27 -9.57 13.21
CA THR A 36 -3.67 -8.16 13.25
C THR A 36 -3.54 -7.58 14.65
N ASP A 37 -4.13 -8.24 15.64
CA ASP A 37 -4.06 -7.82 17.06
C ASP A 37 -2.61 -7.83 17.58
N GLY A 38 -1.84 -8.85 17.21
CA GLY A 38 -0.43 -8.94 17.53
C GLY A 38 0.36 -7.75 16.99
N LEU A 39 0.19 -7.43 15.70
CA LEU A 39 0.88 -6.33 15.03
C LEU A 39 0.48 -4.95 15.59
N ASN A 40 -0.82 -4.72 15.84
CA ASN A 40 -1.32 -3.48 16.43
C ASN A 40 -0.71 -3.25 17.82
N ARG A 41 -0.66 -4.30 18.64
CA ARG A 41 -0.03 -4.24 19.96
C ARG A 41 1.48 -4.00 19.86
N GLU A 42 2.19 -4.73 19.02
CA GLU A 42 3.64 -4.60 18.83
C GLU A 42 4.01 -3.21 18.29
N THR A 43 3.28 -2.70 17.30
CA THR A 43 3.44 -1.35 16.77
C THR A 43 3.25 -0.29 17.86
N THR A 44 2.19 -0.42 18.66
CA THR A 44 1.92 0.50 19.77
C THR A 44 3.03 0.46 20.81
N MET A 45 3.47 -0.73 21.22
CA MET A 45 4.55 -0.88 22.21
C MET A 45 5.87 -0.31 21.71
N LEU A 46 6.20 -0.56 20.43
CA LEU A 46 7.39 0.00 19.78
C LEU A 46 7.35 1.53 19.77
N ALA A 47 6.21 2.11 19.42
CA ALA A 47 6.01 3.56 19.39
C ALA A 47 6.06 4.20 20.80
N LEU A 48 5.50 3.54 21.81
CA LEU A 48 5.60 4.00 23.20
C LEU A 48 7.07 4.07 23.70
N SER A 49 7.90 3.14 23.23
CA SER A 49 9.33 3.07 23.58
C SER A 49 10.21 4.04 22.78
N HIS A 50 9.74 4.53 21.62
CA HIS A 50 10.49 5.36 20.70
C HIS A 50 9.68 6.62 20.32
N PRO A 51 9.89 7.75 20.99
CA PRO A 51 9.09 8.97 20.80
C PRO A 51 8.99 9.44 19.34
N PHE A 52 10.05 9.30 18.54
CA PHE A 52 10.02 9.71 17.13
C PHE A 52 9.07 8.84 16.28
N CYS A 53 8.94 7.55 16.61
CA CYS A 53 7.96 6.67 15.98
C CYS A 53 6.54 7.05 16.40
N MET A 54 6.29 7.31 17.68
CA MET A 54 5.00 7.79 18.15
C MET A 54 4.61 9.11 17.47
N HIS A 55 5.52 10.05 17.34
CA HIS A 55 5.26 11.27 16.61
C HIS A 55 4.86 11.02 15.14
N ALA A 56 5.50 10.08 14.44
CA ALA A 56 5.12 9.74 13.07
C ALA A 56 3.70 9.17 12.98
N LEU A 57 3.34 8.28 13.89
CA LEU A 57 1.99 7.70 13.96
C LEU A 57 0.92 8.76 14.29
N LEU A 58 1.19 9.65 15.26
CA LEU A 58 0.27 10.74 15.60
C LEU A 58 0.14 11.75 14.46
N ALA A 59 1.20 11.98 13.67
CA ALA A 59 1.13 12.81 12.48
C ALA A 59 0.15 12.23 11.45
N CYS A 60 0.24 10.94 11.15
CA CYS A 60 -0.70 10.25 10.26
C CYS A 60 -2.13 10.30 10.80
N SER A 61 -2.32 10.03 12.08
CA SER A 61 -3.65 10.09 12.71
C SER A 61 -4.29 11.48 12.57
N GLY A 62 -3.54 12.55 12.85
CA GLY A 62 -4.05 13.92 12.69
C GLY A 62 -4.28 14.32 11.24
N ALA A 63 -3.53 13.74 10.30
CA ALA A 63 -3.76 13.93 8.87
C ALA A 63 -5.03 13.21 8.39
N GLU A 64 -5.40 12.08 8.97
CA GLU A 64 -6.56 11.27 8.56
C GLU A 64 -7.85 11.66 9.30
N MET A 65 -7.76 12.26 10.48
CA MET A 65 -8.94 12.69 11.22
C MET A 65 -9.91 13.53 10.36
N PRO A 66 -11.22 13.38 10.57
CA PRO A 66 -12.24 14.05 9.78
C PRO A 66 -11.98 15.55 9.63
N THR A 67 -12.24 16.04 8.41
CA THR A 67 -12.02 17.45 8.04
C THR A 67 -12.93 18.38 8.86
N GLY A 68 -12.36 19.37 9.51
CA GLY A 68 -13.09 20.43 10.22
C GLY A 68 -12.31 21.07 11.36
N VAL A 69 -11.31 20.41 11.91
CA VAL A 69 -10.56 20.93 13.04
C VAL A 69 -9.12 21.26 12.60
N GLU A 70 -8.90 22.52 12.22
CA GLU A 70 -7.56 23.02 11.82
C GLU A 70 -6.50 22.75 12.90
N SER A 71 -6.92 22.70 14.18
CA SER A 71 -6.02 22.35 15.30
C SER A 71 -5.40 20.95 15.13
N PHE A 72 -6.12 19.95 14.65
CA PHE A 72 -5.54 18.62 14.42
C PHE A 72 -4.53 18.61 13.28
N ARG A 73 -4.72 19.43 12.26
CA ARG A 73 -3.75 19.59 11.17
C ARG A 73 -2.47 20.25 11.63
N GLN A 74 -2.57 21.29 12.45
CA GLN A 74 -1.41 21.95 13.04
C GLN A 74 -0.64 21.00 13.96
N LEU A 75 -1.37 20.22 14.74
CA LEU A 75 -0.80 19.21 15.62
C LEU A 75 -0.14 18.08 14.79
N ALA A 76 -0.74 17.64 13.70
CA ALA A 76 -0.16 16.66 12.78
C ALA A 76 1.18 17.16 12.18
N ARG A 77 1.24 18.44 11.73
CA ARG A 77 2.47 19.05 11.23
C ARG A 77 3.55 19.14 12.31
N PHE A 78 3.17 19.51 13.53
CA PHE A 78 4.07 19.50 14.68
C PHE A 78 4.66 18.11 14.90
N HIS A 79 3.81 17.07 14.97
CA HIS A 79 4.26 15.69 15.16
C HIS A 79 5.14 15.21 14.01
N TYR A 80 4.82 15.54 12.77
CA TYR A 80 5.66 15.23 11.61
C TYR A 80 7.07 15.82 11.77
N THR A 81 7.17 17.10 12.15
CA THR A 81 8.46 17.76 12.35
C THR A 81 9.28 17.10 13.45
N GLN A 82 8.64 16.74 14.58
CA GLN A 82 9.29 16.01 15.67
C GLN A 82 9.74 14.61 15.27
N ALA A 83 8.94 13.90 14.47
CA ALA A 83 9.29 12.59 13.93
C ALA A 83 10.55 12.65 13.04
N VAL A 84 10.59 13.61 12.11
CA VAL A 84 11.76 13.80 11.21
C VAL A 84 13.01 14.15 12.01
N ALA A 85 12.91 15.09 12.97
CA ALA A 85 14.04 15.48 13.81
C ALA A 85 14.55 14.32 14.68
N GLY A 86 13.63 13.52 15.25
CA GLY A 86 13.96 12.36 16.06
C GLY A 86 14.58 11.23 15.24
N LEU A 87 14.02 10.94 14.06
CA LEU A 87 14.55 9.95 13.13
C LEU A 87 15.98 10.31 12.68
N ARG A 88 16.23 11.57 12.32
CA ARG A 88 17.60 12.02 11.96
C ARG A 88 18.61 11.75 13.07
N ARG A 89 18.24 11.99 14.33
CA ARG A 89 19.11 11.69 15.48
C ARG A 89 19.35 10.17 15.59
N ALA A 90 18.28 9.37 15.48
CA ALA A 90 18.38 7.91 15.55
C ALA A 90 19.23 7.31 14.42
N LEU A 91 19.19 7.87 13.20
CA LEU A 91 19.99 7.42 12.06
C LEU A 91 21.48 7.77 12.20
N ASN A 92 21.82 8.81 12.96
CA ASN A 92 23.20 9.22 13.25
C ASN A 92 23.79 8.46 14.45
N ASP A 93 22.99 7.74 15.21
CA ASP A 93 23.43 6.93 16.34
C ASP A 93 24.05 5.61 15.87
N ASN A 94 25.11 5.13 16.56
CA ASN A 94 25.79 3.88 16.22
C ASN A 94 24.94 2.61 16.49
N ASN A 95 23.68 2.77 16.92
CA ASN A 95 22.74 1.69 17.25
C ASN A 95 21.74 1.37 16.13
N LEU A 96 22.02 1.76 14.88
CA LEU A 96 21.10 1.63 13.75
C LEU A 96 20.59 0.17 13.54
N GLU A 97 21.43 -0.82 13.79
CA GLU A 97 21.03 -2.24 13.65
C GLU A 97 19.89 -2.62 14.60
N ARG A 98 19.96 -2.16 15.87
CA ARG A 98 18.92 -2.43 16.87
C ARG A 98 17.66 -1.60 16.64
N GLN A 99 17.78 -0.46 15.98
CA GLN A 99 16.69 0.46 15.71
C GLN A 99 16.13 0.34 14.30
N TRP A 100 16.59 -0.66 13.52
CA TRP A 100 16.23 -0.80 12.11
C TRP A 100 14.70 -0.86 11.90
N VAL A 101 13.99 -1.73 12.63
CA VAL A 101 12.53 -1.90 12.48
C VAL A 101 11.79 -0.62 12.81
N VAL A 102 12.13 0.03 13.93
CA VAL A 102 11.45 1.27 14.33
C VAL A 102 11.75 2.43 13.39
N SER A 103 12.98 2.50 12.86
CA SER A 103 13.36 3.49 11.85
C SER A 103 12.59 3.28 10.54
N MET A 104 12.50 2.03 10.08
CA MET A 104 11.72 1.66 8.89
C MET A 104 10.24 1.98 9.08
N LEU A 105 9.64 1.57 10.20
CA LEU A 105 8.25 1.88 10.51
C LEU A 105 8.01 3.40 10.50
N THR A 106 8.90 4.17 11.13
CA THR A 106 8.81 5.63 11.14
C THR A 106 8.86 6.21 9.73
N ILE A 107 9.79 5.75 8.89
CA ILE A 107 9.92 6.21 7.51
C ILE A 107 8.64 5.88 6.70
N MET A 108 8.07 4.69 6.88
CA MET A 108 6.83 4.32 6.20
C MET A 108 5.67 5.22 6.64
N MET A 109 5.57 5.53 7.93
CA MET A 109 4.56 6.47 8.43
C MET A 109 4.76 7.88 7.89
N LEU A 110 5.99 8.36 7.80
CA LEU A 110 6.28 9.66 7.17
C LEU A 110 5.93 9.66 5.68
N CYS A 111 6.19 8.57 4.97
CA CYS A 111 5.77 8.40 3.57
C CYS A 111 4.24 8.47 3.45
N ILE A 112 3.49 7.75 4.29
CA ILE A 112 2.03 7.78 4.32
C ILE A 112 1.53 9.21 4.61
N TYR A 113 2.11 9.89 5.60
CA TYR A 113 1.76 11.28 5.92
C TYR A 113 1.93 12.21 4.71
N GLU A 114 3.06 12.11 4.00
CA GLU A 114 3.32 12.92 2.80
C GLU A 114 2.30 12.64 1.69
N VAL A 115 1.97 11.37 1.46
CA VAL A 115 0.91 10.99 0.52
C VAL A 115 -0.42 11.64 0.92
N MET A 116 -0.79 11.58 2.21
CA MET A 116 -2.03 12.18 2.71
C MET A 116 -2.08 13.70 2.55
N ILE A 117 -0.97 14.40 2.85
CA ILE A 117 -0.90 15.86 2.76
C ILE A 117 -0.77 16.34 1.32
N PHE A 118 0.03 15.67 0.50
CA PHE A 118 0.21 16.02 -0.92
C PHE A 118 -1.14 16.15 -1.63
N TYR A 119 -2.01 15.20 -1.45
CA TYR A 119 -3.34 15.23 -2.07
C TYR A 119 -4.28 16.31 -1.49
N ARG A 120 -4.02 16.83 -0.28
CA ARG A 120 -4.84 17.89 0.34
C ARG A 120 -4.44 19.32 -0.08
N LEU A 121 -3.20 19.53 -0.50
CA LEU A 121 -2.69 20.84 -0.88
C LEU A 121 -3.10 21.26 -2.30
N PHE A 122 -3.56 20.31 -3.11
CA PHE A 122 -4.05 20.60 -4.45
C PHE A 122 -5.55 20.87 -4.42
N ASP A 123 -5.90 22.15 -4.45
CA ASP A 123 -7.24 22.60 -4.85
C ASP A 123 -7.37 22.27 -6.35
N PHE A 124 -8.12 21.21 -6.69
CA PHE A 124 -8.24 20.61 -8.03
C PHE A 124 -8.88 21.51 -9.08
N ARG A 125 -8.92 22.84 -8.87
CA ARG A 125 -9.42 23.79 -9.86
C ARG A 125 -8.49 24.02 -11.05
N ASP A 126 -7.24 23.60 -10.94
CA ASP A 126 -6.25 23.79 -12.01
C ASP A 126 -6.00 22.49 -12.79
N SER A 127 -6.13 22.55 -14.10
CA SER A 127 -6.00 21.46 -15.11
C SER A 127 -4.93 20.38 -14.84
N LEU A 128 -5.23 19.09 -15.13
CA LEU A 128 -4.31 17.94 -14.99
C LEU A 128 -3.00 18.13 -15.78
N THR A 129 -3.03 18.84 -16.91
CA THR A 129 -1.81 19.23 -17.64
C THR A 129 -0.98 20.21 -16.82
N SER A 130 -1.62 21.11 -16.08
CA SER A 130 -0.93 21.94 -15.10
C SER A 130 -0.58 21.17 -13.83
N PHE A 131 -1.32 20.12 -13.48
CA PHE A 131 -0.99 19.18 -12.37
C PHE A 131 0.33 18.43 -12.66
N ILE A 132 0.46 17.84 -13.84
CA ILE A 132 1.70 17.15 -14.26
C ILE A 132 2.85 18.16 -14.48
N GLN A 133 2.55 19.38 -14.96
CA GLN A 133 3.55 20.43 -15.20
C GLN A 133 3.83 21.30 -13.96
N ARG A 134 2.88 21.47 -13.03
CA ARG A 134 3.01 22.23 -11.78
C ARG A 134 3.25 21.38 -10.55
N ALA A 135 3.27 20.05 -10.67
CA ALA A 135 3.95 19.22 -9.71
C ALA A 135 5.43 19.66 -9.72
N LYS A 136 5.63 20.92 -9.29
CA LYS A 136 6.94 21.47 -9.07
C LYS A 136 7.70 20.52 -8.18
N PRO A 137 9.01 20.36 -8.41
CA PRO A 137 9.85 19.39 -7.72
C PRO A 137 9.76 19.38 -6.18
N ASN A 138 9.09 20.36 -5.59
CA ASN A 138 9.03 20.52 -4.15
C ASN A 138 7.89 19.78 -3.42
N GLY A 139 6.83 19.32 -4.10
CA GLY A 139 5.69 18.67 -3.44
C GLY A 139 5.76 17.14 -3.45
N SER A 140 6.36 16.53 -4.49
CA SER A 140 6.56 15.08 -4.58
C SER A 140 7.85 14.60 -3.88
N LEU A 141 8.71 15.54 -3.52
CA LEU A 141 10.05 15.27 -2.99
C LEU A 141 10.00 14.49 -1.66
N GLY A 142 8.98 14.71 -0.82
CA GLY A 142 8.85 14.04 0.49
C GLY A 142 8.72 12.52 0.37
N VAL A 143 7.78 12.04 -0.43
CA VAL A 143 7.54 10.59 -0.62
C VAL A 143 8.78 9.91 -1.21
N GLU A 144 9.37 10.49 -2.26
CA GLU A 144 10.56 9.94 -2.92
C GLU A 144 11.76 9.89 -1.95
N ILE A 145 11.98 10.94 -1.18
CA ILE A 145 13.06 10.99 -0.17
C ILE A 145 12.86 9.92 0.90
N HIS A 146 11.63 9.75 1.40
CA HIS A 146 11.34 8.73 2.41
C HIS A 146 11.53 7.32 1.85
N LEU A 147 11.05 7.04 0.64
CA LEU A 147 11.24 5.73 0.02
C LEU A 147 12.72 5.46 -0.32
N ALA A 148 13.47 6.46 -0.79
CA ALA A 148 14.91 6.33 -0.99
C ALA A 148 15.66 6.10 0.34
N GLY A 149 15.26 6.79 1.41
CA GLY A 149 15.78 6.55 2.75
C GLY A 149 15.51 5.11 3.24
N ALA A 150 14.30 4.62 3.05
CA ALA A 150 13.94 3.23 3.35
C ALA A 150 14.76 2.23 2.51
N ALA A 151 14.95 2.50 1.22
CA ALA A 151 15.74 1.68 0.32
C ALA A 151 17.20 1.54 0.82
N ARG A 152 17.81 2.63 1.24
CA ARG A 152 19.16 2.64 1.84
C ARG A 152 19.24 1.83 3.12
N LEU A 153 18.22 1.93 3.99
CA LEU A 153 18.16 1.12 5.21
C LEU A 153 18.01 -0.37 4.91
N ILE A 154 17.20 -0.76 3.93
CA ILE A 154 17.07 -2.15 3.50
C ILE A 154 18.39 -2.68 2.97
N ALA A 155 19.08 -1.93 2.11
CA ALA A 155 20.37 -2.32 1.55
C ALA A 155 21.44 -2.47 2.66
N PHE A 156 21.51 -1.50 3.58
CA PHE A 156 22.43 -1.51 4.71
C PHE A 156 22.23 -2.76 5.61
N TYR A 157 20.96 -3.03 5.98
CA TYR A 157 20.64 -4.16 6.86
C TYR A 157 20.86 -5.50 6.17
N SER A 158 20.50 -5.62 4.89
CA SER A 158 20.70 -6.85 4.11
C SER A 158 22.18 -7.19 3.91
N GLY A 159 23.05 -6.18 3.81
CA GLY A 159 24.50 -6.39 3.69
C GLY A 159 25.19 -6.82 5.00
N LYS A 160 24.59 -6.54 6.14
CA LYS A 160 25.16 -6.84 7.47
C LYS A 160 24.58 -8.06 8.15
N SER A 161 23.40 -8.51 7.76
CA SER A 161 22.74 -9.64 8.41
C SER A 161 23.44 -10.93 8.07
N PRO A 162 24.18 -11.57 9.01
CA PRO A 162 24.69 -12.91 8.78
C PRO A 162 23.51 -13.87 8.65
N LYS A 163 23.66 -14.93 7.86
CA LYS A 163 22.67 -15.99 7.58
C LYS A 163 21.99 -16.62 8.81
N LYS A 164 22.38 -16.25 10.01
CA LYS A 164 21.91 -16.78 11.31
C LYS A 164 20.46 -16.41 11.67
N TYR A 165 19.88 -15.33 11.12
CA TYR A 165 18.49 -14.94 11.43
C TYR A 165 17.42 -15.76 10.68
N TYR A 166 17.85 -16.75 9.88
CA TYR A 166 16.94 -17.45 8.97
C TYR A 166 16.50 -18.84 9.46
N ASP A 167 16.91 -19.27 10.66
CA ASP A 167 16.76 -20.68 11.08
C ASP A 167 15.61 -20.94 12.09
N ASP A 168 14.79 -19.93 12.43
CA ASP A 168 13.72 -20.12 13.41
C ASP A 168 12.40 -20.51 12.73
N GLN A 169 11.96 -21.74 12.99
CA GLN A 169 10.70 -22.33 12.50
C GLN A 169 9.44 -21.67 13.12
N THR A 170 9.58 -20.84 14.13
CA THR A 170 8.47 -20.09 14.74
C THR A 170 8.60 -18.60 14.43
N PRO A 171 7.53 -17.94 13.91
CA PRO A 171 7.55 -16.50 13.69
C PRO A 171 7.60 -15.78 15.04
N SER A 172 8.81 -15.35 15.43
CA SER A 172 8.98 -14.47 16.59
C SER A 172 8.29 -13.13 16.33
N SER A 173 7.96 -12.39 17.40
CA SER A 173 7.43 -11.01 17.31
C SER A 173 8.32 -10.14 16.40
N GLU A 174 9.62 -10.23 16.54
CA GLU A 174 10.59 -9.53 15.70
C GLU A 174 10.43 -9.89 14.21
N SER A 175 10.18 -11.17 13.90
CA SER A 175 9.95 -11.64 12.53
C SER A 175 8.68 -11.01 11.90
N ARG A 176 7.59 -10.84 12.66
CA ARG A 176 6.35 -10.21 12.16
C ARG A 176 6.55 -8.72 11.83
N MET A 177 7.20 -7.98 12.70
CA MET A 177 7.48 -6.56 12.47
C MET A 177 8.45 -6.34 11.29
N HIS A 178 9.46 -7.20 11.14
CA HIS A 178 10.36 -7.19 9.98
C HIS A 178 9.61 -7.44 8.66
N ARG A 179 8.63 -8.35 8.67
CA ARG A 179 7.76 -8.62 7.53
C ARG A 179 6.86 -7.41 7.23
N LEU A 180 6.18 -6.87 8.25
CA LEU A 180 5.33 -5.70 8.12
C LEU A 180 6.03 -4.54 7.40
N VAL A 181 7.21 -4.13 7.87
CA VAL A 181 7.90 -2.97 7.30
C VAL A 181 8.43 -3.22 5.88
N ARG A 182 8.78 -4.46 5.53
CA ARG A 182 9.20 -4.82 4.17
C ARG A 182 8.01 -4.87 3.21
N GLU A 183 6.90 -5.48 3.62
CA GLU A 183 5.68 -5.49 2.82
C GLU A 183 5.16 -4.07 2.62
N SER A 184 5.17 -3.22 3.65
CA SER A 184 4.81 -1.80 3.53
C SER A 184 5.71 -1.07 2.52
N PHE A 185 7.02 -1.31 2.56
CA PHE A 185 7.94 -0.71 1.58
C PHE A 185 7.60 -1.12 0.15
N ILE A 186 7.44 -2.43 -0.10
CA ILE A 186 7.08 -2.96 -1.42
C ILE A 186 5.76 -2.35 -1.91
N PHE A 187 4.76 -2.32 -1.04
CA PHE A 187 3.45 -1.74 -1.33
C PHE A 187 3.54 -0.27 -1.74
N HIS A 188 4.18 0.56 -0.91
CA HIS A 188 4.27 2.00 -1.18
C HIS A 188 5.13 2.33 -2.40
N VAL A 189 6.21 1.58 -2.66
CA VAL A 189 6.98 1.73 -3.90
C VAL A 189 6.10 1.45 -5.11
N ALA A 190 5.30 0.38 -5.08
CA ALA A 190 4.45 0.00 -6.20
C ALA A 190 3.27 0.95 -6.42
N THR A 191 2.64 1.43 -5.34
CA THR A 191 1.36 2.14 -5.43
C THR A 191 1.46 3.66 -5.29
N SER A 192 2.46 4.18 -4.57
CA SER A 192 2.60 5.62 -4.35
C SER A 192 3.45 6.31 -5.40
N LEU A 193 4.56 5.70 -5.82
CA LEU A 193 5.46 6.31 -6.82
C LEU A 193 4.78 6.63 -8.16
N PRO A 194 3.81 5.85 -8.67
CA PRO A 194 3.06 6.21 -9.87
C PRO A 194 2.42 7.60 -9.86
N PHE A 195 2.13 8.14 -8.69
CA PHE A 195 1.53 9.46 -8.55
C PHE A 195 2.53 10.61 -8.38
N HIS A 196 3.82 10.29 -8.32
CA HIS A 196 4.87 11.29 -8.10
C HIS A 196 5.83 11.34 -9.29
N HIS A 197 6.20 12.56 -9.69
CA HIS A 197 7.20 12.75 -10.74
C HIS A 197 8.57 12.38 -10.15
N GLN A 198 9.10 11.21 -10.55
CA GLN A 198 10.42 10.77 -10.09
C GLN A 198 11.54 11.51 -10.82
N SER A 199 12.51 11.96 -10.05
CA SER A 199 13.85 12.15 -10.57
C SER A 199 14.51 10.76 -10.74
N ASP A 200 15.27 10.56 -11.82
CA ASP A 200 15.98 9.27 -12.02
C ASP A 200 17.05 8.99 -10.95
N SER A 201 17.26 9.92 -10.02
CA SER A 201 18.36 9.89 -9.05
C SER A 201 18.32 8.70 -8.07
N HIS A 202 17.13 8.20 -7.71
CA HIS A 202 16.99 7.15 -6.68
C HIS A 202 16.46 5.82 -7.22
N HIS A 203 16.23 5.73 -8.53
CA HIS A 203 15.60 4.56 -9.12
C HIS A 203 16.38 3.26 -8.88
N VAL A 204 17.68 3.27 -9.10
CA VAL A 204 18.54 2.07 -8.95
C VAL A 204 18.57 1.60 -7.48
N GLU A 205 18.60 2.54 -6.54
CA GLU A 205 18.58 2.25 -5.10
C GLU A 205 17.24 1.58 -4.72
N ILE A 206 16.12 2.12 -5.21
CA ILE A 206 14.77 1.61 -4.91
C ILE A 206 14.58 0.22 -5.54
N GLU A 207 14.99 0.01 -6.79
CA GLU A 207 14.85 -1.28 -7.48
C GLU A 207 15.67 -2.38 -6.79
N ASN A 208 16.91 -2.08 -6.39
CA ASN A 208 17.73 -3.00 -5.62
C ASN A 208 17.10 -3.33 -4.25
N ALA A 209 16.58 -2.32 -3.55
CA ALA A 209 15.92 -2.52 -2.26
C ALA A 209 14.61 -3.32 -2.38
N LEU A 210 13.83 -3.13 -3.45
CA LEU A 210 12.67 -3.96 -3.77
C LEU A 210 13.06 -5.43 -3.89
N PHE A 211 14.11 -5.72 -4.65
CA PHE A 211 14.60 -7.08 -4.82
C PHE A 211 15.06 -7.70 -3.48
N LEU A 212 15.80 -6.95 -2.68
CA LEU A 212 16.25 -7.40 -1.35
C LEU A 212 15.10 -7.62 -0.38
N ALA A 213 14.12 -6.73 -0.37
CA ALA A 213 12.93 -6.86 0.46
C ALA A 213 12.10 -8.08 0.04
N GLU A 214 11.88 -8.28 -1.27
CA GLU A 214 11.19 -9.44 -1.82
C GLU A 214 11.89 -10.75 -1.43
N GLN A 215 13.20 -10.85 -1.62
CA GLN A 215 13.99 -12.03 -1.22
C GLN A 215 13.83 -12.33 0.27
N ALA A 216 13.89 -11.30 1.12
CA ALA A 216 13.81 -11.49 2.57
C ALA A 216 12.45 -12.00 3.03
N ILE A 217 11.36 -11.67 2.32
CA ILE A 217 9.99 -12.10 2.67
C ILE A 217 9.52 -13.31 1.86
N SER A 218 10.21 -13.71 0.79
CA SER A 218 9.79 -14.81 -0.10
C SER A 218 9.53 -16.13 0.64
N ARG A 219 10.26 -16.40 1.72
CA ARG A 219 10.07 -17.58 2.56
C ARG A 219 8.69 -17.67 3.23
N TYR A 220 8.04 -16.53 3.43
CA TYR A 220 6.68 -16.49 4.00
C TYR A 220 5.61 -16.78 2.95
N PHE A 221 5.97 -16.73 1.66
CA PHE A 221 5.08 -16.99 0.54
C PHE A 221 5.37 -18.39 -0.01
N ARG A 222 4.55 -19.37 0.37
CA ARG A 222 4.72 -20.76 -0.09
C ARG A 222 4.41 -20.86 -1.59
N PRO A 223 5.22 -21.61 -2.36
CA PRO A 223 4.91 -21.88 -3.75
C PRO A 223 3.50 -22.50 -3.90
N GLY A 224 2.71 -21.99 -4.85
CA GLY A 224 1.36 -22.48 -5.11
C GLY A 224 0.25 -21.94 -4.20
N LEU A 225 0.58 -21.14 -3.16
CA LEU A 225 -0.42 -20.38 -2.42
C LEU A 225 -0.50 -18.96 -2.98
N ILE A 226 -1.68 -18.58 -3.40
CA ILE A 226 -1.95 -17.28 -4.04
C ILE A 226 -2.25 -16.20 -2.99
N SER A 227 -2.95 -16.57 -1.93
CA SER A 227 -3.31 -15.66 -0.83
C SER A 227 -2.72 -16.13 0.47
N HIS A 228 -2.29 -15.19 1.28
CA HIS A 228 -1.63 -15.43 2.55
C HIS A 228 -2.35 -14.66 3.66
N SER A 229 -3.18 -15.38 4.41
CA SER A 229 -3.95 -14.83 5.54
C SER A 229 -3.09 -14.28 6.69
N ASP A 230 -1.79 -14.46 6.62
CA ASP A 230 -0.81 -13.92 7.57
C ASP A 230 0.04 -12.78 6.96
N SER A 231 -0.25 -12.37 5.72
CA SER A 231 0.39 -11.22 5.07
C SER A 231 -0.21 -9.91 5.59
N PRO A 232 0.57 -9.09 6.29
CA PRO A 232 0.02 -7.89 6.93
C PRO A 232 -0.37 -6.77 5.96
N VAL A 233 0.23 -6.71 4.76
CA VAL A 233 0.02 -5.59 3.84
C VAL A 233 -0.31 -6.03 2.42
N LEU A 234 0.49 -6.95 1.86
CA LEU A 234 0.34 -7.30 0.44
C LEU A 234 -0.84 -8.22 0.17
N GLY A 235 -1.17 -9.13 1.09
CA GLY A 235 -2.21 -10.15 0.91
C GLY A 235 -1.96 -11.11 -0.26
N PHE A 236 -0.91 -10.87 -1.04
CA PHE A 236 -0.56 -11.59 -2.26
C PHE A 236 0.95 -11.61 -2.49
N SER A 237 1.40 -12.32 -3.54
CA SER A 237 2.82 -12.42 -3.89
C SER A 237 3.49 -11.06 -4.10
N PRO A 238 4.66 -10.81 -3.51
CA PRO A 238 5.41 -9.58 -3.70
C PRO A 238 5.85 -9.35 -5.16
N GLN A 239 5.98 -10.43 -5.97
CA GLN A 239 6.28 -10.32 -7.39
C GLN A 239 5.22 -9.53 -8.16
N LEU A 240 3.94 -9.65 -7.80
CA LEU A 240 2.88 -8.84 -8.41
C LEU A 240 3.15 -7.34 -8.20
N PHE A 241 3.50 -6.94 -6.99
CA PHE A 241 3.80 -5.53 -6.68
C PHE A 241 5.05 -5.02 -7.40
N ARG A 242 6.06 -5.86 -7.57
CA ARG A 242 7.20 -5.53 -8.43
C ARG A 242 6.78 -5.36 -9.90
N SER A 243 5.85 -6.17 -10.39
CA SER A 243 5.29 -6.01 -11.74
C SER A 243 4.55 -4.69 -11.89
N ILE A 244 3.77 -4.25 -10.88
CA ILE A 244 3.11 -2.93 -10.87
C ILE A 244 4.14 -1.81 -11.02
N TYR A 245 5.20 -1.85 -10.22
CA TYR A 245 6.31 -0.89 -10.33
C TYR A 245 6.96 -0.91 -11.72
N THR A 246 7.20 -2.10 -12.29
CA THR A 246 7.78 -2.26 -13.63
C THR A 246 6.86 -1.70 -14.72
N VAL A 247 5.54 -1.96 -14.65
CA VAL A 247 4.54 -1.38 -15.57
C VAL A 247 4.62 0.13 -15.56
N TYR A 248 4.64 0.71 -14.37
CA TYR A 248 4.76 2.15 -14.20
C TYR A 248 6.04 2.70 -14.84
N ARG A 249 7.19 2.07 -14.58
CA ARG A 249 8.48 2.46 -15.19
C ARG A 249 8.43 2.38 -16.71
N LEU A 250 7.89 1.33 -17.27
CA LEU A 250 7.72 1.19 -18.73
C LEU A 250 6.77 2.26 -19.28
N HIS A 251 5.77 2.68 -18.49
CA HIS A 251 4.86 3.74 -18.89
C HIS A 251 5.56 5.11 -18.93
N GLN A 252 6.46 5.42 -18.01
CA GLN A 252 7.22 6.67 -17.98
C GLN A 252 8.32 6.77 -19.06
N TYR A 253 9.13 5.72 -19.23
CA TYR A 253 10.41 5.82 -19.95
C TYR A 253 10.38 5.28 -21.39
N SER A 254 9.28 4.71 -21.84
CA SER A 254 9.23 4.06 -23.14
C SER A 254 9.11 5.06 -24.32
N ARG A 255 10.13 5.89 -24.50
CA ARG A 255 10.34 6.60 -25.76
C ARG A 255 11.24 5.83 -26.75
N SER A 256 12.02 4.85 -26.33
CA SER A 256 12.81 3.96 -27.20
C SER A 256 11.99 2.70 -27.55
N GLN A 257 11.65 2.58 -28.83
CA GLN A 257 10.53 1.76 -29.31
C GLN A 257 10.68 0.23 -29.20
N GLN A 258 11.84 -0.36 -29.34
CA GLN A 258 11.92 -1.82 -29.54
C GLN A 258 12.07 -2.66 -28.26
N ILE A 259 12.96 -2.30 -27.37
CA ILE A 259 13.16 -2.99 -26.07
C ILE A 259 11.91 -2.88 -25.19
N GLY A 260 11.18 -1.76 -25.34
CA GLY A 260 9.93 -1.55 -24.61
C GLY A 260 8.79 -2.48 -25.03
N ILE A 261 8.73 -2.91 -26.31
CA ILE A 261 7.63 -3.75 -26.81
C ILE A 261 7.77 -5.19 -26.31
N GLU A 262 8.98 -5.77 -26.41
CA GLU A 262 9.23 -7.15 -25.93
C GLU A 262 8.98 -7.24 -24.40
N LYS A 263 9.57 -6.34 -23.64
CA LYS A 263 9.40 -6.32 -22.18
C LYS A 263 7.94 -6.12 -21.75
N ARG A 264 7.14 -5.38 -22.54
CA ARG A 264 5.69 -5.24 -22.27
C ARG A 264 4.93 -6.52 -22.55
N ARG A 265 5.27 -7.21 -23.64
CA ARG A 265 4.66 -8.50 -23.99
C ARG A 265 4.93 -9.54 -22.92
N ASP A 266 6.20 -9.66 -22.50
CA ASP A 266 6.60 -10.59 -21.46
C ASP A 266 5.84 -10.31 -20.15
N LEU A 267 5.75 -9.02 -19.79
CA LEU A 267 5.05 -8.61 -18.57
C LEU A 267 3.52 -8.81 -18.64
N ASP A 268 2.87 -8.56 -19.81
CA ASP A 268 1.45 -8.88 -20.01
C ASP A 268 1.20 -10.39 -19.93
N GLN A 269 2.13 -11.20 -20.43
CA GLN A 269 2.08 -12.66 -20.33
C GLN A 269 2.25 -13.14 -18.89
N ASP A 270 3.18 -12.59 -18.13
CA ASP A 270 3.36 -12.88 -16.70
C ASP A 270 2.08 -12.54 -15.92
N LEU A 271 1.50 -11.36 -16.18
CA LEU A 271 0.25 -10.92 -15.54
C LEU A 271 -0.93 -11.83 -15.91
N GLN A 272 -1.00 -12.33 -17.13
CA GLN A 272 -2.00 -13.29 -17.55
C GLN A 272 -1.84 -14.62 -16.81
N GLN A 273 -0.61 -15.12 -16.65
CA GLN A 273 -0.36 -16.35 -15.88
C GLN A 273 -0.80 -16.18 -14.41
N TRP A 274 -0.56 -15.01 -13.80
CA TRP A 274 -1.07 -14.72 -12.45
C TRP A 274 -2.59 -14.74 -12.37
N ASP A 275 -3.28 -14.18 -13.37
CA ASP A 275 -4.74 -14.18 -13.44
C ASP A 275 -5.30 -15.61 -13.56
N GLU A 276 -4.69 -16.45 -14.40
CA GLU A 276 -5.05 -17.87 -14.54
C GLU A 276 -4.83 -18.63 -13.24
N LEU A 277 -3.69 -18.44 -12.58
CA LEU A 277 -3.40 -19.05 -11.28
C LEU A 277 -4.42 -18.65 -10.21
N ILE A 278 -4.85 -17.40 -10.17
CA ILE A 278 -5.87 -16.93 -9.23
C ILE A 278 -7.21 -17.62 -9.53
N LYS A 279 -7.59 -17.78 -10.80
CA LYS A 279 -8.82 -18.45 -11.21
C LYS A 279 -8.81 -19.93 -10.82
N GLU A 280 -7.73 -20.64 -11.08
CA GLU A 280 -7.56 -22.05 -10.74
C GLU A 280 -7.58 -22.32 -9.24
N HIS A 281 -6.94 -21.45 -8.44
CA HIS A 281 -6.80 -21.67 -7.01
C HIS A 281 -7.91 -21.04 -6.16
N SER A 282 -8.82 -20.28 -6.75
CA SER A 282 -9.99 -19.75 -6.03
C SER A 282 -10.83 -20.86 -5.38
N HIS A 283 -10.75 -22.08 -5.90
CA HIS A 283 -11.43 -23.28 -5.35
C HIS A 283 -10.58 -24.04 -4.30
N VAL A 284 -9.26 -23.84 -4.27
CA VAL A 284 -8.33 -24.59 -3.38
C VAL A 284 -8.09 -23.88 -2.06
N LEU A 285 -8.31 -22.58 -2.01
CA LEU A 285 -8.16 -21.74 -0.79
C LEU A 285 -9.14 -22.10 0.33
N ILE A 286 -10.09 -23.01 0.08
CA ILE A 286 -11.17 -23.42 1.00
C ILE A 286 -10.72 -24.46 2.06
N LYS A 287 -9.48 -24.90 2.08
CA LYS A 287 -9.03 -25.83 3.15
C LYS A 287 -8.64 -25.04 4.40
N PRO A 288 -9.40 -25.17 5.50
CA PRO A 288 -9.02 -24.56 6.76
C PRO A 288 -7.66 -25.10 7.17
N ILE A 289 -6.71 -24.20 7.47
CA ILE A 289 -5.48 -24.58 8.14
C ILE A 289 -5.89 -25.05 9.51
N SER A 290 -5.95 -26.38 9.67
CA SER A 290 -6.24 -27.04 10.95
C SER A 290 -5.09 -26.72 11.90
N SER A 291 -5.24 -25.70 12.75
CA SER A 291 -4.40 -25.54 13.91
C SER A 291 -4.63 -26.75 14.81
N PRO A 292 -3.60 -27.53 15.18
CA PRO A 292 -3.77 -28.64 16.11
C PRO A 292 -4.14 -28.06 17.48
N GLY A 293 -5.41 -28.16 17.88
CA GLY A 293 -5.89 -27.77 19.19
C GLY A 293 -6.99 -26.73 19.27
N GLY A 294 -7.45 -26.15 18.15
CA GLY A 294 -8.57 -25.20 18.12
C GLY A 294 -9.93 -25.92 18.07
N ASN A 295 -10.87 -25.48 18.88
CA ASN A 295 -12.25 -25.97 18.91
C ASN A 295 -12.87 -25.79 17.52
N ARG A 296 -13.26 -26.88 16.84
CA ARG A 296 -13.73 -26.95 15.45
C ARG A 296 -15.16 -26.40 15.24
N ASP A 297 -15.84 -25.93 16.28
CA ASP A 297 -17.30 -25.85 16.29
C ASP A 297 -17.90 -24.49 15.94
N SER A 298 -17.14 -23.50 15.44
CA SER A 298 -17.74 -22.16 15.22
C SER A 298 -17.25 -21.33 14.03
N ILE A 299 -16.59 -21.90 13.03
CA ILE A 299 -16.27 -21.10 11.83
C ILE A 299 -17.47 -21.20 10.89
N ASP A 300 -18.21 -20.11 10.74
CA ASP A 300 -19.29 -19.95 9.78
C ASP A 300 -18.73 -20.08 8.36
N PRO A 301 -19.13 -21.09 7.57
CA PRO A 301 -18.63 -21.30 6.20
C PRO A 301 -18.85 -20.09 5.28
N SER A 302 -19.91 -19.30 5.53
CA SER A 302 -20.23 -18.13 4.71
C SER A 302 -19.19 -17.02 4.92
N LYS A 303 -18.75 -16.78 6.16
CA LYS A 303 -17.69 -15.81 6.46
C LYS A 303 -16.34 -16.20 5.84
N MET A 304 -16.05 -17.48 5.78
CA MET A 304 -14.83 -17.98 5.16
C MET A 304 -14.86 -17.79 3.65
N GLU A 305 -16.01 -18.00 3.00
CA GLU A 305 -16.17 -17.77 1.55
C GLU A 305 -16.04 -16.29 1.21
N ASP A 306 -16.64 -15.40 1.98
CA ASP A 306 -16.52 -13.95 1.82
C ASP A 306 -15.07 -13.47 2.01
N GLN A 307 -14.35 -13.95 3.02
CA GLN A 307 -12.94 -13.63 3.21
C GLN A 307 -12.08 -14.09 2.03
N LEU A 308 -12.33 -15.28 1.50
CA LEU A 308 -11.61 -15.81 0.35
C LEU A 308 -11.89 -15.05 -0.94
N LYS A 309 -13.14 -14.63 -1.13
CA LYS A 309 -13.53 -13.78 -2.24
C LYS A 309 -12.79 -12.44 -2.18
N ASN A 310 -12.75 -11.81 -1.01
CA ASN A 310 -12.06 -10.55 -0.80
C ASN A 310 -10.54 -10.69 -1.00
N CYS A 311 -9.92 -11.79 -0.55
CA CYS A 311 -8.51 -12.09 -0.78
C CYS A 311 -8.12 -12.16 -2.26
N SER A 312 -8.99 -12.66 -3.12
CA SER A 312 -8.70 -12.82 -4.56
C SER A 312 -9.02 -11.57 -5.38
N MET A 313 -9.92 -10.73 -4.90
CA MET A 313 -10.45 -9.59 -5.64
C MET A 313 -9.41 -8.48 -5.81
N GLY A 314 -8.68 -8.15 -4.75
CA GLY A 314 -7.63 -7.15 -4.80
C GLY A 314 -6.57 -7.46 -5.85
N PRO A 315 -5.89 -8.62 -5.78
CA PRO A 315 -4.91 -9.03 -6.79
C PRO A 315 -5.43 -9.00 -8.23
N LYS A 316 -6.67 -9.43 -8.47
CA LYS A 316 -7.30 -9.35 -9.80
C LYS A 316 -7.43 -7.92 -10.29
N LEU A 317 -7.90 -7.01 -9.43
CA LEU A 317 -8.01 -5.59 -9.77
C LEU A 317 -6.63 -4.98 -10.09
N TYR A 318 -5.59 -5.35 -9.36
CA TYR A 318 -4.22 -4.93 -9.65
C TYR A 318 -3.72 -5.45 -11.00
N ILE A 319 -3.95 -6.73 -11.31
CA ILE A 319 -3.58 -7.33 -12.60
C ILE A 319 -4.29 -6.62 -13.74
N LEU A 320 -5.59 -6.39 -13.62
CA LEU A 320 -6.38 -5.67 -14.62
C LEU A 320 -5.89 -4.25 -14.83
N GLY A 321 -5.62 -3.52 -13.75
CA GLY A 321 -5.06 -2.17 -13.82
C GLY A 321 -3.71 -2.13 -14.56
N CYS A 322 -2.82 -3.07 -14.27
CA CYS A 322 -1.54 -3.21 -14.96
C CYS A 322 -1.72 -3.50 -16.45
N ARG A 323 -2.57 -4.46 -16.80
CA ARG A 323 -2.82 -4.85 -18.19
C ARG A 323 -3.46 -3.72 -19.00
N LEU A 324 -4.38 -2.95 -18.40
CA LEU A 324 -4.94 -1.75 -19.02
C LEU A 324 -3.86 -0.69 -19.31
N LEU A 325 -2.97 -0.42 -18.35
CA LEU A 325 -1.87 0.54 -18.52
C LEU A 325 -0.88 0.09 -19.59
N LEU A 326 -0.55 -1.21 -19.66
CA LEU A 326 0.35 -1.75 -20.70
C LEU A 326 -0.23 -1.59 -22.10
N ARG A 327 -1.52 -1.86 -22.27
CA ARG A 327 -2.21 -1.83 -23.57
C ARG A 327 -2.56 -0.43 -24.02
N SER A 328 -2.96 0.46 -23.12
CA SER A 328 -3.37 1.83 -23.46
C SER A 328 -2.30 2.62 -24.23
N ARG A 329 -1.05 2.31 -24.02
CA ARG A 329 0.07 2.92 -24.74
C ARG A 329 0.43 2.23 -26.05
N ALA A 330 0.18 0.94 -26.17
CA ALA A 330 0.47 0.21 -27.41
C ALA A 330 -0.51 0.57 -28.53
N GLU A 331 -1.73 0.93 -28.18
CA GLU A 331 -2.87 1.03 -29.09
C GLU A 331 -3.32 2.47 -29.40
N GLN A 332 -2.47 3.48 -29.14
CA GLN A 332 -2.68 4.89 -29.52
C GLN A 332 -4.16 5.34 -29.49
N SER A 333 -4.77 5.42 -28.32
CA SER A 333 -6.07 6.05 -28.04
C SER A 333 -7.37 5.36 -28.56
N GLN A 334 -7.33 4.21 -29.19
CA GLN A 334 -8.54 3.46 -29.53
C GLN A 334 -8.75 2.28 -28.57
N LEU A 335 -9.97 2.16 -28.01
CA LEU A 335 -10.35 0.98 -27.22
C LEU A 335 -10.47 -0.22 -28.14
N THR A 336 -9.53 -1.15 -28.01
CA THR A 336 -9.64 -2.44 -28.71
C THR A 336 -10.67 -3.35 -28.02
N PRO A 337 -11.21 -4.38 -28.72
CA PRO A 337 -12.09 -5.37 -28.09
C PRO A 337 -11.47 -5.98 -26.82
N ALA A 338 -10.19 -6.29 -26.83
CA ALA A 338 -9.49 -6.85 -25.68
C ALA A 338 -9.39 -5.87 -24.47
N MET A 339 -9.26 -4.56 -24.71
CA MET A 339 -9.36 -3.57 -23.64
C MET A 339 -10.78 -3.46 -23.07
N ASN A 340 -11.80 -3.56 -23.92
CA ASN A 340 -13.20 -3.53 -23.47
C ASN A 340 -13.53 -4.75 -22.60
N GLU A 341 -12.98 -5.93 -22.91
CA GLU A 341 -13.12 -7.13 -22.06
C GLU A 341 -12.49 -6.91 -20.68
N LEU A 342 -11.27 -6.41 -20.62
CA LEU A 342 -10.61 -6.08 -19.33
C LEU A 342 -11.38 -5.04 -18.52
N LEU A 343 -11.93 -4.02 -19.19
CA LEU A 343 -12.74 -2.99 -18.51
C LEU A 343 -14.05 -3.57 -17.99
N SER A 344 -14.70 -4.42 -18.77
CA SER A 344 -15.95 -5.10 -18.35
C SER A 344 -15.72 -6.00 -17.15
N GLU A 345 -14.63 -6.78 -17.16
CA GLU A 345 -14.23 -7.61 -16.02
C GLU A 345 -13.91 -6.75 -14.81
N GLY A 346 -13.15 -5.65 -14.99
CA GLY A 346 -12.81 -4.72 -13.92
C GLY A 346 -14.03 -4.08 -13.26
N ILE A 347 -15.00 -3.64 -14.05
CA ILE A 347 -16.25 -3.06 -13.55
C ILE A 347 -17.10 -4.09 -12.82
N GLU A 348 -17.11 -5.33 -13.27
CA GLU A 348 -17.82 -6.40 -12.57
C GLU A 348 -17.20 -6.70 -11.20
N LEU A 349 -15.86 -6.71 -11.10
CA LEU A 349 -15.18 -6.82 -9.81
C LEU A 349 -15.45 -5.60 -8.91
N VAL A 350 -15.41 -4.39 -9.46
CA VAL A 350 -15.74 -3.16 -8.71
C VAL A 350 -17.16 -3.23 -8.14
N ARG A 351 -18.13 -3.77 -8.88
CA ARG A 351 -19.51 -3.96 -8.40
C ARG A 351 -19.61 -4.90 -7.20
N GLN A 352 -18.68 -5.86 -7.11
CA GLN A 352 -18.64 -6.88 -6.05
C GLN A 352 -17.90 -6.42 -4.79
N LEU A 353 -17.19 -5.28 -4.82
CA LEU A 353 -16.54 -4.72 -3.63
C LEU A 353 -17.56 -4.40 -2.54
N GLN A 354 -17.22 -4.71 -1.31
CA GLN A 354 -18.05 -4.50 -0.12
C GLN A 354 -17.35 -3.50 0.82
N PRO A 355 -17.55 -2.19 0.62
CA PRO A 355 -16.83 -1.15 1.33
C PRO A 355 -16.97 -1.17 2.86
N ASP A 356 -18.06 -1.71 3.38
CA ASP A 356 -18.35 -1.89 4.80
C ASP A 356 -17.58 -3.06 5.44
N GLN A 357 -17.09 -4.00 4.65
CA GLN A 357 -16.30 -5.15 5.07
C GLN A 357 -14.81 -5.02 4.71
N ASP A 358 -14.48 -4.17 3.74
CA ASP A 358 -13.13 -3.93 3.24
C ASP A 358 -12.50 -2.71 3.93
N TYR A 359 -11.93 -2.86 5.12
CA TYR A 359 -11.34 -1.75 5.89
C TYR A 359 -10.13 -1.09 5.23
N TYR A 360 -9.46 -1.78 4.33
CA TYR A 360 -8.21 -1.33 3.72
C TYR A 360 -8.47 -0.55 2.42
N ALA A 361 -9.15 0.58 2.54
CA ALA A 361 -9.52 1.41 1.38
C ALA A 361 -8.31 1.81 0.51
N ASP A 362 -7.17 2.16 1.11
CA ASP A 362 -5.96 2.52 0.39
C ASP A 362 -5.44 1.42 -0.53
N TYR A 363 -5.67 0.17 -0.18
CA TYR A 363 -5.30 -0.99 -0.99
C TYR A 363 -5.96 -0.96 -2.37
N TYR A 364 -7.19 -0.49 -2.46
CA TYR A 364 -7.94 -0.42 -3.72
C TYR A 364 -7.72 0.88 -4.50
N CYS A 365 -7.11 1.89 -3.92
CA CYS A 365 -6.98 3.21 -4.52
C CYS A 365 -6.29 3.18 -5.89
N TRP A 366 -5.13 2.54 -5.98
CA TRP A 366 -4.36 2.45 -7.23
C TRP A 366 -5.09 1.68 -8.34
N PRO A 367 -5.60 0.45 -8.12
CA PRO A 367 -6.28 -0.28 -9.19
C PRO A 367 -7.58 0.39 -9.62
N LEU A 368 -8.35 1.00 -8.71
CA LEU A 368 -9.56 1.73 -9.06
C LEU A 368 -9.24 2.98 -9.91
N LEU A 369 -8.14 3.68 -9.61
CA LEU A 369 -7.68 4.78 -10.47
C LEU A 369 -7.27 4.27 -11.85
N ALA A 370 -6.47 3.20 -11.91
CA ALA A 370 -6.00 2.63 -13.16
C ALA A 370 -7.17 2.19 -14.08
N ILE A 371 -8.19 1.55 -13.52
CA ILE A 371 -9.42 1.20 -14.25
C ILE A 371 -10.19 2.47 -14.64
N GLY A 372 -10.40 3.37 -13.69
CA GLY A 372 -11.19 4.58 -13.88
C GLY A 372 -10.69 5.50 -14.99
N MET A 373 -9.38 5.64 -15.14
CA MET A 373 -8.77 6.43 -16.22
C MET A 373 -9.13 5.93 -17.63
N HIS A 374 -9.53 4.67 -17.77
CA HIS A 374 -9.86 4.08 -19.08
C HIS A 374 -11.38 4.00 -19.34
N LEU A 375 -12.23 4.32 -18.36
CA LEU A 375 -13.69 4.28 -18.52
C LEU A 375 -14.19 5.39 -19.43
N LYS A 376 -14.96 5.02 -20.46
CA LYS A 376 -15.68 5.96 -21.35
C LYS A 376 -17.18 6.02 -21.05
N SER A 377 -17.77 4.88 -20.65
CA SER A 377 -19.20 4.78 -20.35
C SER A 377 -19.57 5.64 -19.12
N PRO A 378 -20.53 6.58 -19.24
CA PRO A 378 -21.00 7.35 -18.09
C PRO A 378 -21.59 6.47 -16.98
N ILE A 379 -22.21 5.34 -17.33
CA ILE A 379 -22.83 4.40 -16.38
C ILE A 379 -21.73 3.74 -15.54
N ASP A 380 -20.63 3.30 -16.16
CA ASP A 380 -19.53 2.63 -15.46
C ASP A 380 -18.75 3.63 -14.60
N ARG A 381 -18.55 4.88 -15.09
CA ARG A 381 -17.98 5.96 -14.30
C ARG A 381 -18.80 6.24 -13.04
N GLN A 382 -20.12 6.31 -13.17
CA GLN A 382 -21.01 6.53 -12.04
C GLN A 382 -21.01 5.36 -11.05
N LEU A 383 -20.94 4.12 -11.55
CA LEU A 383 -20.80 2.93 -10.70
C LEU A 383 -19.50 2.97 -9.91
N LEU A 384 -18.35 3.23 -10.56
CA LEU A 384 -17.06 3.33 -9.90
C LEU A 384 -17.07 4.43 -8.81
N LEU A 385 -17.55 5.63 -9.14
CA LEU A 385 -17.66 6.73 -8.16
C LEU A 385 -18.52 6.34 -6.96
N ARG A 386 -19.65 5.70 -7.19
CA ARG A 386 -20.52 5.24 -6.10
C ARG A 386 -19.78 4.30 -5.14
N GLN A 387 -18.98 3.37 -5.66
CA GLN A 387 -18.18 2.47 -4.83
C GLN A 387 -17.08 3.23 -4.07
N VAL A 388 -16.38 4.14 -4.74
CA VAL A 388 -15.35 4.98 -4.09
C VAL A 388 -15.95 5.82 -2.95
N TRP A 389 -17.12 6.43 -3.16
CA TRP A 389 -17.83 7.17 -2.13
C TRP A 389 -18.35 6.27 -1.01
N ALA A 390 -18.76 5.03 -1.31
CA ALA A 390 -19.15 4.06 -0.31
C ALA A 390 -17.97 3.67 0.60
N PHE A 391 -16.77 3.47 0.04
CA PHE A 391 -15.54 3.26 0.83
C PHE A 391 -15.25 4.46 1.74
N TRP A 392 -15.33 5.68 1.21
CA TRP A 392 -15.12 6.87 2.03
C TRP A 392 -16.14 6.97 3.17
N THR A 393 -17.40 6.68 2.91
CA THR A 393 -18.47 6.73 3.92
C THR A 393 -18.27 5.66 5.01
N ALA A 394 -17.86 4.45 4.64
CA ALA A 394 -17.67 3.35 5.56
C ALA A 394 -16.41 3.51 6.43
N THR A 395 -15.31 4.00 5.84
CA THR A 395 -13.99 4.02 6.49
C THR A 395 -13.53 5.42 6.90
N ASN A 396 -14.20 6.46 6.42
CA ASN A 396 -13.77 7.87 6.51
C ASN A 396 -12.34 8.10 5.99
N ASN A 397 -11.88 7.25 5.06
CA ASN A 397 -10.55 7.29 4.52
C ASN A 397 -10.41 8.43 3.48
N GLY A 398 -9.60 9.42 3.80
CA GLY A 398 -9.43 10.61 2.96
C GLY A 398 -8.85 10.33 1.58
N THR A 399 -8.13 9.22 1.40
CA THR A 399 -7.56 8.80 0.10
C THR A 399 -8.68 8.44 -0.89
N MET A 400 -9.74 7.78 -0.44
CA MET A 400 -10.89 7.44 -1.30
C MET A 400 -11.65 8.69 -1.77
N ARG A 401 -11.83 9.67 -0.90
CA ARG A 401 -12.41 10.96 -1.30
C ARG A 401 -11.56 11.62 -2.39
N ARG A 402 -10.25 11.66 -2.20
CA ARG A 402 -9.32 12.22 -3.19
C ARG A 402 -9.35 11.47 -4.52
N LEU A 403 -9.46 10.14 -4.47
CA LEU A 403 -9.64 9.32 -5.66
C LEU A 403 -10.89 9.73 -6.44
N ALA A 404 -12.02 9.95 -5.75
CA ALA A 404 -13.25 10.43 -6.38
C ALA A 404 -13.02 11.78 -7.09
N ASP A 405 -12.43 12.75 -6.39
CA ASP A 405 -12.12 14.08 -6.94
C ASP A 405 -11.19 13.97 -8.17
N MET A 406 -10.17 13.09 -8.14
CA MET A 406 -9.27 12.85 -9.26
C MET A 406 -9.99 12.24 -10.47
N LEU A 407 -10.84 11.24 -10.27
CA LEU A 407 -11.61 10.61 -11.33
C LEU A 407 -12.58 11.56 -11.99
N GLU A 408 -13.33 12.33 -11.19
CA GLU A 408 -14.24 13.34 -11.70
C GLU A 408 -13.51 14.41 -12.53
N PHE A 409 -12.33 14.82 -12.05
CA PHE A 409 -11.51 15.77 -12.80
C PHE A 409 -11.01 15.18 -14.12
N PHE A 410 -10.54 13.93 -14.12
CA PHE A 410 -10.00 13.24 -15.29
C PHE A 410 -11.06 13.05 -16.39
N TRP A 411 -12.33 12.94 -16.03
CA TRP A 411 -13.44 12.69 -16.98
C TRP A 411 -14.11 13.96 -17.52
N ARG A 412 -13.77 15.14 -17.01
CA ARG A 412 -14.21 16.45 -17.55
C ARG A 412 -13.48 16.80 -18.83
#